data_684effd14566f2834df9fe0180dc0814
#
_entry.id   684effd14566f2834df9fe0180dc0814
#
_cell.length_a   1.000
_cell.length_b   1.000
_cell.length_c   1.000
_cell.angle_alpha   90.00
_cell.angle_beta   90.00
_cell.angle_gamma   90.00
#
_symmetry.space_group_name_H-M   'P 1'
#
loop_
_entity.id
_entity.type
_entity.pdbx_description
1 polymer ?
#
loop_
_entity_poly.entity_id
_entity_poly.type
_entity_poly.pdbx_seq_one_letter_code
_entity_poly.pdbx_strand_id
1 'polypeptide(L)'
;DRRQRVARRRTSDVVSAQSVDPVVAVADIRAAGPRTYRKRLLSINRKNVRTENIHLVYFSATYTTRKVMRQIAAQIEGRKTEYDITRSAPGAEVTMDDGDLLVVGMPVYSGRIPASALPALRKFRGNGTPAVVVCVYGNRDYDDALLELTDVVGENGFRVAAAAAFVAQHSIFPQVGTNRPDEEDIRRIAAFVRQFRRKIDSAADSASLQEVVPPGGRPYKTPGKVPLRPTGGRKCTGCGVCVERCPVQAIPAGRPRQTDPQKCIACGRCIVVCPARARRFGGLLYKIVRRKFVKAYSVRKEPDIYV
;
A
#
# COMPACT_ATOMS: atom_id res chain seq x y z
N ASP A 1 -39.22 25.45 -47.52
CA ASP A 1 -39.28 26.49 -48.51
C ASP A 1 -38.41 27.67 -48.09
N ARG A 2 -37.66 28.17 -49.09
CA ARG A 2 -36.80 29.39 -49.13
C ARG A 2 -35.56 29.44 -48.23
N ARG A 3 -34.50 29.07 -48.80
CA ARG A 3 -33.34 29.84 -49.32
C ARG A 3 -33.34 31.35 -48.99
N GLN A 4 -32.27 31.83 -48.32
CA GLN A 4 -31.50 32.92 -48.91
C GLN A 4 -30.13 33.10 -48.22
N ARG A 5 -29.15 33.26 -49.07
CA ARG A 5 -27.73 33.63 -48.91
C ARG A 5 -27.58 35.11 -48.49
N VAL A 6 -26.39 35.42 -48.05
CA VAL A 6 -25.50 36.55 -48.40
C VAL A 6 -24.73 36.95 -47.12
N ALA A 7 -23.50 37.04 -47.04
CA ALA A 7 -22.32 37.51 -47.65
C ALA A 7 -21.26 37.89 -46.60
N ARG A 8 -20.10 37.53 -46.89
CA ARG A 8 -18.76 37.95 -46.42
C ARG A 8 -18.64 39.34 -45.78
N ARG A 9 -17.89 39.43 -44.66
CA ARG A 9 -16.80 40.43 -44.53
C ARG A 9 -15.64 39.86 -43.71
N ARG A 10 -14.45 39.91 -44.29
CA ARG A 10 -13.14 39.74 -43.67
C ARG A 10 -12.80 41.03 -42.93
N THR A 11 -12.27 40.94 -41.74
CA THR A 11 -11.26 41.87 -41.24
C THR A 11 -10.25 41.06 -40.44
N SER A 12 -9.05 41.11 -40.90
CA SER A 12 -7.79 40.68 -40.31
C SER A 12 -7.42 41.62 -39.18
N ASP A 13 -7.21 41.15 -37.99
CA ASP A 13 -6.37 41.80 -36.99
C ASP A 13 -5.29 40.83 -36.52
N VAL A 14 -4.12 41.08 -37.09
CA VAL A 14 -2.83 40.54 -36.72
C VAL A 14 -2.41 41.23 -35.43
N VAL A 15 -2.47 40.56 -34.28
CA VAL A 15 -1.77 41.02 -33.09
C VAL A 15 -0.36 40.43 -33.11
N SER A 16 0.58 41.32 -33.30
CA SER A 16 2.02 41.10 -33.34
C SER A 16 2.51 40.40 -32.04
N ALA A 17 3.18 39.27 -32.21
CA ALA A 17 4.04 38.69 -31.19
C ALA A 17 5.23 39.63 -30.95
N GLN A 18 5.31 40.23 -29.79
CA GLN A 18 6.53 40.92 -29.36
C GLN A 18 7.58 39.84 -29.05
N SER A 19 8.59 39.81 -29.91
CA SER A 19 9.83 39.06 -29.70
C SER A 19 10.56 39.61 -28.49
N VAL A 20 10.72 38.79 -27.44
CA VAL A 20 11.60 39.09 -26.32
C VAL A 20 13.03 38.80 -26.79
N ASP A 21 13.84 39.84 -26.87
CA ASP A 21 15.22 39.77 -27.30
C ASP A 21 16.07 38.87 -26.38
N PRO A 22 16.80 37.87 -26.91
CA PRO A 22 17.65 36.99 -26.10
C PRO A 22 19.00 37.63 -25.71
N VAL A 23 19.21 38.93 -25.88
CA VAL A 23 20.53 39.58 -25.70
C VAL A 23 20.83 39.99 -24.28
N VAL A 24 19.85 40.04 -23.35
CA VAL A 24 20.07 40.46 -21.95
C VAL A 24 20.62 39.32 -21.08
N ALA A 25 20.57 38.07 -21.50
CA ALA A 25 21.03 36.93 -20.72
C ALA A 25 22.53 36.61 -20.82
N VAL A 26 23.28 37.29 -21.73
CA VAL A 26 24.70 36.94 -21.99
C VAL A 26 25.68 37.87 -21.24
N ALA A 27 25.24 39.06 -20.80
CA ALA A 27 26.13 40.01 -20.12
C ALA A 27 26.49 39.65 -18.67
N ASP A 28 25.64 38.91 -17.97
CA ASP A 28 25.89 38.52 -16.55
C ASP A 28 26.76 37.29 -16.37
N ILE A 29 27.11 36.58 -17.43
CA ILE A 29 27.88 35.32 -17.38
C ILE A 29 29.41 35.54 -17.28
N ARG A 30 29.90 36.76 -17.61
CA ARG A 30 31.34 37.00 -17.67
C ARG A 30 31.98 37.50 -16.35
N ALA A 31 31.20 37.80 -15.32
CA ALA A 31 31.71 38.37 -14.08
C ALA A 31 31.91 37.36 -12.95
N ALA A 32 31.50 36.10 -13.11
CA ALA A 32 31.65 35.06 -12.06
C ALA A 32 32.75 34.08 -12.45
N GLY A 33 33.84 34.02 -11.68
CA GLY A 33 34.97 33.10 -11.91
C GLY A 33 34.54 31.63 -11.89
N PRO A 34 35.39 30.70 -12.39
CA PRO A 34 35.05 29.28 -12.64
C PRO A 34 34.57 28.51 -11.40
N ARG A 35 34.93 28.94 -10.20
CA ARG A 35 34.51 28.29 -8.93
C ARG A 35 33.08 28.63 -8.52
N THR A 36 32.63 29.84 -8.79
CA THR A 36 31.25 30.29 -8.48
C THR A 36 30.24 29.72 -9.47
N TYR A 37 30.63 29.55 -10.74
CA TYR A 37 29.81 28.93 -11.77
C TYR A 37 29.57 27.44 -11.48
N ARG A 38 30.62 26.72 -11.06
CA ARG A 38 30.50 25.30 -10.67
C ARG A 38 29.62 25.10 -9.42
N LYS A 39 29.72 26.00 -8.43
CA LYS A 39 28.82 25.98 -7.24
C LYS A 39 27.39 26.31 -7.60
N ARG A 40 27.13 27.24 -8.56
CA ARG A 40 25.78 27.61 -8.99
C ARG A 40 25.16 26.53 -9.87
N LEU A 41 25.92 25.84 -10.73
CA LEU A 41 25.46 24.67 -11.48
C LEU A 41 25.19 23.47 -10.55
N LEU A 42 26.00 23.28 -9.50
CA LEU A 42 25.76 22.23 -8.51
C LEU A 42 24.56 22.56 -7.60
N SER A 43 24.19 23.84 -7.43
CA SER A 43 22.99 24.26 -6.68
C SER A 43 21.71 24.21 -7.54
N ILE A 44 21.79 24.32 -8.85
CA ILE A 44 20.64 24.22 -9.77
C ILE A 44 20.21 22.77 -9.97
N ASN A 45 21.07 21.79 -9.68
CA ASN A 45 20.82 20.36 -9.98
C ASN A 45 20.37 19.53 -8.75
N ARG A 46 19.82 20.17 -7.68
CA ARG A 46 19.32 19.46 -6.49
C ARG A 46 17.92 19.95 -6.08
N LYS A 47 16.95 19.73 -6.96
CA LYS A 47 15.54 20.02 -6.62
C LYS A 47 14.61 18.86 -6.94
N ASN A 48 15.03 17.64 -6.73
CA ASN A 48 14.11 16.51 -6.85
C ASN A 48 14.15 15.69 -5.56
N VAL A 49 13.01 15.19 -5.13
CA VAL A 49 12.90 14.28 -3.98
C VAL A 49 13.72 13.03 -4.27
N ARG A 50 14.81 12.83 -3.52
CA ARG A 50 15.62 11.61 -3.59
C ARG A 50 15.38 10.79 -2.35
N THR A 51 14.84 9.60 -2.52
CA THR A 51 14.64 8.65 -1.44
C THR A 51 15.71 7.57 -1.49
N GLU A 52 16.62 7.58 -0.52
CA GLU A 52 17.76 6.66 -0.43
C GLU A 52 17.47 5.47 0.50
N ASN A 53 16.64 5.68 1.53
CA ASN A 53 16.24 4.65 2.46
C ASN A 53 14.76 4.28 2.27
N ILE A 54 14.50 3.01 2.12
CA ILE A 54 13.16 2.47 1.89
C ILE A 54 12.73 1.68 3.13
N HIS A 55 11.71 2.15 3.81
CA HIS A 55 11.16 1.51 5.00
C HIS A 55 9.91 0.71 4.60
N LEU A 56 10.03 -0.63 4.62
CA LEU A 56 8.90 -1.52 4.37
C LEU A 56 8.23 -1.88 5.68
N VAL A 57 7.02 -1.41 5.88
CA VAL A 57 6.21 -1.72 7.07
C VAL A 57 5.01 -2.54 6.65
N TYR A 58 4.80 -3.71 7.25
CA TYR A 58 3.63 -4.51 6.90
C TYR A 58 3.11 -5.42 8.03
N PHE A 59 1.81 -5.68 7.97
CA PHE A 59 1.18 -6.79 8.68
C PHE A 59 0.92 -7.92 7.66
N SER A 60 1.38 -9.15 7.95
CA SER A 60 1.23 -10.27 7.01
C SER A 60 1.02 -11.62 7.70
N ALA A 61 -0.22 -11.93 8.03
CA ALA A 61 -0.56 -13.16 8.74
C ALA A 61 -0.26 -14.44 7.92
N THR A 62 -0.62 -14.45 6.63
CA THR A 62 -0.46 -15.60 5.72
C THR A 62 0.66 -15.41 4.69
N TYR A 63 1.54 -14.46 4.92
CA TYR A 63 2.68 -14.11 4.08
C TYR A 63 2.34 -13.49 2.69
N THR A 64 1.07 -13.35 2.33
CA THR A 64 0.68 -12.78 1.03
C THR A 64 0.97 -11.28 0.94
N THR A 65 0.63 -10.49 1.96
CA THR A 65 1.02 -9.06 2.02
C THR A 65 2.53 -8.90 1.93
N ARG A 66 3.30 -9.67 2.71
CA ARG A 66 4.78 -9.66 2.63
C ARG A 66 5.29 -9.96 1.22
N LYS A 67 4.67 -10.94 0.52
CA LYS A 67 5.04 -11.26 -0.87
C LYS A 67 4.86 -10.05 -1.79
N VAL A 68 3.71 -9.37 -1.72
CA VAL A 68 3.45 -8.14 -2.50
C VAL A 68 4.45 -7.04 -2.13
N MET A 69 4.65 -6.76 -0.84
CA MET A 69 5.56 -5.72 -0.37
C MET A 69 7.00 -5.95 -0.83
N ARG A 70 7.48 -7.18 -0.78
CA ARG A 70 8.82 -7.54 -1.27
C ARG A 70 8.95 -7.42 -2.80
N GLN A 71 7.89 -7.69 -3.56
CA GLN A 71 7.87 -7.44 -5.01
C GLN A 71 7.95 -5.94 -5.34
N ILE A 72 7.29 -5.09 -4.55
CA ILE A 72 7.42 -3.64 -4.67
C ILE A 72 8.85 -3.21 -4.36
N ALA A 73 9.39 -3.64 -3.21
CA ALA A 73 10.73 -3.26 -2.76
C ALA A 73 11.86 -3.71 -3.71
N ALA A 74 11.69 -4.87 -4.34
CA ALA A 74 12.68 -5.39 -5.29
C ALA A 74 12.87 -4.50 -6.53
N GLN A 75 11.93 -3.60 -6.80
CA GLN A 75 11.93 -2.71 -7.96
C GLN A 75 12.27 -1.25 -7.62
N ILE A 76 12.54 -0.96 -6.35
CA ILE A 76 12.97 0.36 -5.89
C ILE A 76 14.45 0.29 -5.54
N GLU A 77 15.25 1.20 -6.06
CA GLU A 77 16.65 1.35 -5.65
C GLU A 77 16.76 1.98 -4.25
N GLY A 78 17.86 1.75 -3.56
CA GLY A 78 18.11 2.28 -2.22
C GLY A 78 18.24 1.21 -1.15
N ARG A 79 18.61 1.64 0.07
CA ARG A 79 18.77 0.78 1.24
C ARG A 79 17.39 0.43 1.81
N LYS A 80 17.13 -0.85 2.03
CA LYS A 80 15.82 -1.34 2.49
C LYS A 80 15.87 -1.80 3.95
N THR A 81 14.95 -1.29 4.75
CA THR A 81 14.69 -1.75 6.11
C THR A 81 13.28 -2.32 6.19
N GLU A 82 13.16 -3.56 6.66
CA GLU A 82 11.88 -4.30 6.69
C GLU A 82 11.37 -4.43 8.13
N TYR A 83 10.13 -4.02 8.36
CA TYR A 83 9.43 -4.09 9.65
C TYR A 83 8.18 -4.96 9.52
N ASP A 84 8.25 -6.21 9.99
CA ASP A 84 7.09 -7.10 10.11
C ASP A 84 6.36 -6.81 11.42
N ILE A 85 5.33 -5.99 11.36
CA ILE A 85 4.50 -5.63 12.52
C ILE A 85 3.34 -6.60 12.77
N THR A 86 3.38 -7.79 12.17
CA THR A 86 2.30 -8.78 12.32
C THR A 86 2.07 -9.16 13.78
N ARG A 87 3.11 -9.14 14.59
CA ARG A 87 3.08 -9.62 15.97
C ARG A 87 3.59 -8.61 17.00
N SER A 88 4.55 -7.81 16.64
CA SER A 88 5.19 -6.86 17.55
C SER A 88 5.40 -5.52 16.87
N ALA A 89 5.21 -4.46 17.65
CA ALA A 89 5.61 -3.13 17.25
C ALA A 89 7.14 -2.98 17.31
N PRO A 90 7.72 -1.98 16.65
CA PRO A 90 9.08 -1.55 16.93
C PRO A 90 9.26 -1.22 18.41
N GLY A 91 10.47 -1.47 18.95
CA GLY A 91 10.77 -1.19 20.37
C GLY A 91 10.64 0.29 20.71
N ALA A 92 11.12 1.17 19.81
CA ALA A 92 11.01 2.62 19.89
C ALA A 92 10.20 3.18 18.73
N GLU A 93 9.92 4.48 18.78
CA GLU A 93 9.39 5.23 17.64
C GLU A 93 10.45 5.28 16.51
N VAL A 94 10.01 5.21 15.27
CA VAL A 94 10.84 5.25 14.06
C VAL A 94 10.50 6.53 13.31
N THR A 95 11.36 7.53 13.39
CA THR A 95 11.21 8.80 12.68
C THR A 95 11.87 8.73 11.31
N MET A 96 11.26 9.32 10.32
CA MET A 96 11.69 9.36 8.92
C MET A 96 11.68 10.80 8.41
N ASP A 97 12.68 11.13 7.57
CA ASP A 97 12.91 12.46 7.01
C ASP A 97 12.78 12.45 5.46
N ASP A 98 13.19 13.55 4.83
CA ASP A 98 13.08 13.77 3.37
C ASP A 98 13.84 12.74 2.50
N GLY A 99 14.91 12.14 3.03
CA GLY A 99 15.68 11.09 2.33
C GLY A 99 15.06 9.70 2.41
N ASP A 100 13.95 9.56 3.08
CA ASP A 100 13.28 8.30 3.33
C ASP A 100 12.02 8.13 2.45
N LEU A 101 11.64 6.89 2.20
CA LEU A 101 10.36 6.50 1.61
C LEU A 101 9.70 5.44 2.49
N LEU A 102 8.52 5.73 2.99
CA LEU A 102 7.70 4.74 3.66
C LEU A 102 6.88 3.96 2.63
N VAL A 103 6.98 2.64 2.64
CA VAL A 103 6.07 1.74 1.89
C VAL A 103 5.33 0.87 2.89
N VAL A 104 4.03 1.09 3.05
CA VAL A 104 3.23 0.42 4.08
C VAL A 104 2.24 -0.54 3.42
N GLY A 105 2.17 -1.79 3.93
CA GLY A 105 1.27 -2.82 3.40
C GLY A 105 0.40 -3.48 4.48
N MET A 106 -0.93 -3.44 4.30
CA MET A 106 -1.89 -4.06 5.21
C MET A 106 -2.80 -5.05 4.49
N PRO A 107 -3.16 -6.18 5.12
CA PRO A 107 -4.25 -7.02 4.62
C PRO A 107 -5.60 -6.39 4.92
N VAL A 108 -6.61 -6.76 4.15
CA VAL A 108 -7.99 -6.33 4.37
C VAL A 108 -8.77 -7.40 5.14
N TYR A 109 -9.32 -7.04 6.29
CA TYR A 109 -10.19 -7.89 7.10
C TYR A 109 -11.56 -7.23 7.29
N SER A 110 -12.60 -7.82 6.68
CA SER A 110 -13.97 -7.29 6.69
C SER A 110 -14.09 -5.83 6.21
N GLY A 111 -13.25 -5.45 5.23
CA GLY A 111 -13.29 -4.13 4.62
C GLY A 111 -12.48 -3.04 5.34
N ARG A 112 -11.67 -3.43 6.35
CA ARG A 112 -10.83 -2.54 7.17
C ARG A 112 -9.42 -3.09 7.28
N ILE A 113 -8.44 -2.24 7.63
CA ILE A 113 -7.13 -2.72 8.06
C ILE A 113 -7.23 -3.39 9.45
N PRO A 114 -6.29 -4.30 9.82
CA PRO A 114 -6.34 -4.95 11.13
C PRO A 114 -6.20 -3.94 12.27
N ALA A 115 -7.23 -3.77 13.10
CA ALA A 115 -7.17 -2.88 14.26
C ALA A 115 -5.99 -3.19 15.20
N SER A 116 -5.59 -4.49 15.27
CA SER A 116 -4.42 -4.91 16.04
C SER A 116 -3.08 -4.41 15.51
N ALA A 117 -3.02 -3.92 14.26
CA ALA A 117 -1.81 -3.34 13.67
C ALA A 117 -1.66 -1.83 13.97
N LEU A 118 -2.75 -1.13 14.30
CA LEU A 118 -2.76 0.32 14.50
C LEU A 118 -1.74 0.82 15.56
N PRO A 119 -1.64 0.19 16.76
CA PRO A 119 -0.67 0.64 17.75
C PRO A 119 0.79 0.55 17.25
N ALA A 120 1.10 -0.48 16.47
CA ALA A 120 2.43 -0.65 15.88
C ALA A 120 2.67 0.33 14.73
N LEU A 121 1.67 0.54 13.87
CA LEU A 121 1.76 1.48 12.74
C LEU A 121 1.97 2.93 13.22
N ARG A 122 1.32 3.32 14.32
CA ARG A 122 1.46 4.66 14.91
C ARG A 122 2.83 4.95 15.53
N LYS A 123 3.73 3.98 15.59
CA LYS A 123 5.13 4.20 15.99
C LYS A 123 6.02 4.70 14.85
N PHE A 124 5.54 4.73 13.63
CA PHE A 124 6.26 5.32 12.51
C PHE A 124 5.81 6.76 12.32
N ARG A 125 6.77 7.68 12.29
CA ARG A 125 6.55 9.12 12.18
C ARG A 125 7.29 9.68 10.98
N GLY A 126 6.61 10.48 10.20
CA GLY A 126 7.19 11.26 9.11
C GLY A 126 7.20 12.75 9.45
N ASN A 127 8.05 13.49 8.76
CA ASN A 127 8.07 14.95 8.76
C ASN A 127 7.84 15.44 7.32
N GLY A 128 6.63 15.19 6.79
CA GLY A 128 6.36 15.39 5.36
C GLY A 128 6.98 14.32 4.46
N THR A 129 7.50 13.24 5.02
CA THR A 129 8.15 12.13 4.32
C THR A 129 7.22 11.49 3.31
N PRO A 130 7.67 11.23 2.05
CA PRO A 130 6.87 10.51 1.06
C PRO A 130 6.45 9.12 1.54
N ALA A 131 5.21 8.75 1.26
CA ALA A 131 4.69 7.42 1.57
C ALA A 131 3.91 6.81 0.41
N VAL A 132 3.94 5.48 0.35
CA VAL A 132 3.12 4.63 -0.53
C VAL A 132 2.35 3.65 0.32
N VAL A 133 1.03 3.61 0.17
CA VAL A 133 0.16 2.73 0.94
C VAL A 133 -0.41 1.62 0.07
N VAL A 134 -0.44 0.40 0.61
CA VAL A 134 -0.87 -0.78 -0.13
C VAL A 134 -1.82 -1.63 0.72
N CYS A 135 -3.01 -1.89 0.22
CA CYS A 135 -3.89 -2.92 0.76
C CYS A 135 -3.77 -4.21 -0.04
N VAL A 136 -3.78 -5.36 0.64
CA VAL A 136 -3.78 -6.68 0.01
C VAL A 136 -5.02 -7.45 0.43
N TYR A 137 -5.88 -7.80 -0.52
CA TYR A 137 -7.18 -8.38 -0.23
C TYR A 137 -7.45 -9.66 -1.02
N GLY A 138 -8.42 -10.44 -0.53
CA GLY A 138 -8.76 -11.76 -1.07
C GLY A 138 -9.87 -11.71 -2.13
N ASN A 139 -9.75 -10.88 -3.17
CA ASN A 139 -10.61 -10.81 -4.36
C ASN A 139 -12.11 -10.47 -4.12
N ARG A 140 -12.57 -10.27 -2.86
CA ARG A 140 -13.95 -9.81 -2.61
C ARG A 140 -14.05 -8.30 -2.85
N ASP A 141 -13.47 -7.55 -1.92
CA ASP A 141 -13.43 -6.09 -1.91
C ASP A 141 -12.49 -5.62 -0.81
N TYR A 142 -11.93 -4.41 -0.93
CA TYR A 142 -11.15 -3.78 0.11
C TYR A 142 -11.94 -2.71 0.88
N ASP A 143 -13.16 -2.37 0.41
CA ASP A 143 -14.07 -1.40 1.04
C ASP A 143 -13.30 -0.13 1.46
N ASP A 144 -13.31 0.26 2.74
CA ASP A 144 -12.65 1.48 3.23
C ASP A 144 -11.20 1.26 3.70
N ALA A 145 -10.66 0.05 3.59
CA ALA A 145 -9.34 -0.27 4.16
C ALA A 145 -8.20 0.57 3.56
N LEU A 146 -8.25 0.90 2.26
CA LEU A 146 -7.22 1.69 1.62
C LEU A 146 -7.29 3.16 2.05
N LEU A 147 -8.51 3.71 2.16
CA LEU A 147 -8.72 5.06 2.69
C LEU A 147 -8.29 5.15 4.16
N GLU A 148 -8.70 4.18 5.00
CA GLU A 148 -8.28 4.12 6.41
C GLU A 148 -6.75 4.08 6.55
N LEU A 149 -6.07 3.27 5.73
CA LEU A 149 -4.61 3.21 5.76
C LEU A 149 -3.98 4.55 5.34
N THR A 150 -4.54 5.20 4.32
CA THR A 150 -4.09 6.52 3.84
C THR A 150 -4.21 7.57 4.95
N ASP A 151 -5.37 7.61 5.62
CA ASP A 151 -5.63 8.57 6.70
C ASP A 151 -4.67 8.36 7.88
N VAL A 152 -4.51 7.11 8.34
CA VAL A 152 -3.59 6.79 9.47
C VAL A 152 -2.14 7.15 9.14
N VAL A 153 -1.69 6.93 7.90
CA VAL A 153 -0.33 7.28 7.47
C VAL A 153 -0.17 8.80 7.38
N GLY A 154 -1.17 9.51 6.85
CA GLY A 154 -1.20 10.98 6.81
C GLY A 154 -1.19 11.60 8.22
N GLU A 155 -2.03 11.08 9.15
CA GLU A 155 -2.04 11.49 10.57
C GLU A 155 -0.68 11.30 11.27
N ASN A 156 0.12 10.36 10.80
CA ASN A 156 1.46 10.11 11.32
C ASN A 156 2.55 11.04 10.71
N GLY A 157 2.16 12.05 9.90
CA GLY A 157 3.06 13.06 9.33
C GLY A 157 3.68 12.68 7.99
N PHE A 158 3.16 11.67 7.29
CA PHE A 158 3.62 11.28 5.94
C PHE A 158 2.76 11.91 4.85
N ARG A 159 3.35 12.14 3.68
CA ARG A 159 2.63 12.52 2.45
C ARG A 159 2.40 11.30 1.58
N VAL A 160 1.14 10.90 1.46
CA VAL A 160 0.78 9.71 0.68
C VAL A 160 0.78 10.03 -0.81
N ALA A 161 1.89 9.74 -1.48
CA ALA A 161 2.09 10.00 -2.91
C ALA A 161 1.40 9.00 -3.83
N ALA A 162 1.15 7.78 -3.35
CA ALA A 162 0.46 6.74 -4.11
C ALA A 162 -0.23 5.73 -3.19
N ALA A 163 -1.31 5.14 -3.70
CA ALA A 163 -2.07 4.10 -3.03
C ALA A 163 -2.45 2.97 -4.00
N ALA A 164 -2.48 1.72 -3.54
CA ALA A 164 -2.94 0.60 -4.36
C ALA A 164 -3.62 -0.50 -3.54
N ALA A 165 -4.58 -1.18 -4.17
CA ALA A 165 -5.21 -2.40 -3.65
C ALA A 165 -4.88 -3.59 -4.55
N PHE A 166 -4.01 -4.50 -4.09
CA PHE A 166 -3.62 -5.70 -4.83
C PHE A 166 -4.39 -6.93 -4.35
N VAL A 167 -4.74 -7.79 -5.29
CA VAL A 167 -5.38 -9.06 -4.97
C VAL A 167 -4.33 -10.12 -4.62
N ALA A 168 -4.63 -10.91 -3.58
CA ALA A 168 -3.87 -12.11 -3.23
C ALA A 168 -4.80 -13.25 -2.84
N GLN A 169 -4.24 -14.44 -2.67
CA GLN A 169 -5.01 -15.61 -2.24
C GLN A 169 -5.73 -15.36 -0.92
N HIS A 170 -7.04 -15.66 -0.89
CA HIS A 170 -7.88 -15.40 0.28
C HIS A 170 -7.51 -16.30 1.46
N SER A 171 -7.27 -15.73 2.63
CA SER A 171 -6.75 -16.45 3.81
C SER A 171 -7.70 -17.51 4.39
N ILE A 172 -9.03 -17.32 4.25
CA ILE A 172 -10.06 -18.24 4.76
C ILE A 172 -10.50 -19.23 3.66
N PHE A 173 -10.61 -18.77 2.42
CA PHE A 173 -11.09 -19.52 1.27
C PHE A 173 -10.02 -19.54 0.17
N PRO A 174 -8.98 -20.39 0.27
CA PRO A 174 -7.81 -20.35 -0.61
C PRO A 174 -8.12 -20.69 -2.08
N GLN A 175 -9.35 -21.13 -2.39
CA GLN A 175 -9.85 -21.31 -3.77
C GLN A 175 -10.13 -19.98 -4.47
N VAL A 176 -10.23 -18.88 -3.73
CA VAL A 176 -10.41 -17.54 -4.29
C VAL A 176 -9.06 -16.86 -4.37
N GLY A 177 -8.70 -16.35 -5.55
CA GLY A 177 -7.39 -15.77 -5.83
C GLY A 177 -6.23 -16.77 -5.66
N THR A 178 -6.46 -18.06 -6.00
CA THR A 178 -5.45 -19.13 -5.87
C THR A 178 -4.16 -18.73 -6.59
N ASN A 179 -3.02 -18.94 -5.93
CA ASN A 179 -1.67 -18.65 -6.41
C ASN A 179 -1.34 -17.15 -6.61
N ARG A 180 -2.29 -16.24 -6.34
CA ARG A 180 -1.99 -14.80 -6.42
C ARG A 180 -1.19 -14.29 -5.20
N PRO A 181 -0.27 -13.32 -5.40
CA PRO A 181 0.07 -12.67 -6.67
C PRO A 181 0.79 -13.61 -7.63
N ASP A 182 0.34 -13.62 -8.89
CA ASP A 182 0.91 -14.34 -10.02
C ASP A 182 1.78 -13.41 -10.90
N GLU A 183 2.20 -13.88 -12.09
CA GLU A 183 3.06 -13.10 -12.98
C GLU A 183 2.39 -11.82 -13.51
N GLU A 184 1.06 -11.86 -13.76
CA GLU A 184 0.33 -10.66 -14.17
C GLU A 184 0.27 -9.64 -13.03
N ASP A 185 0.03 -10.10 -11.80
CA ASP A 185 0.09 -9.24 -10.63
C ASP A 185 1.47 -8.61 -10.46
N ILE A 186 2.54 -9.37 -10.72
CA ILE A 186 3.91 -8.85 -10.66
C ILE A 186 4.15 -7.77 -11.73
N ARG A 187 3.62 -7.94 -12.94
CA ARG A 187 3.67 -6.90 -14.00
C ARG A 187 2.91 -5.63 -13.58
N ARG A 188 1.73 -5.77 -12.95
CA ARG A 188 0.95 -4.65 -12.43
C ARG A 188 1.66 -3.93 -11.28
N ILE A 189 2.27 -4.69 -10.36
CA ILE A 189 3.12 -4.13 -9.30
C ILE A 189 4.29 -3.32 -9.91
N ALA A 190 4.95 -3.86 -10.95
CA ALA A 190 6.03 -3.15 -11.63
C ALA A 190 5.57 -1.84 -12.28
N ALA A 191 4.40 -1.85 -12.91
CA ALA A 191 3.80 -0.64 -13.49
C ALA A 191 3.50 0.41 -12.40
N PHE A 192 2.92 0.00 -11.28
CA PHE A 192 2.66 0.86 -10.13
C PHE A 192 3.93 1.49 -9.58
N VAL A 193 5.00 0.68 -9.38
CA VAL A 193 6.29 1.20 -8.89
C VAL A 193 6.85 2.26 -9.84
N ARG A 194 6.84 2.01 -11.16
CA ARG A 194 7.31 3.01 -12.15
C ARG A 194 6.51 4.31 -12.11
N GLN A 195 5.18 4.23 -11.86
CA GLN A 195 4.32 5.41 -11.81
C GLN A 195 4.61 6.27 -10.58
N PHE A 196 4.58 5.68 -9.38
CA PHE A 196 4.81 6.46 -8.16
C PHE A 196 6.27 6.95 -8.06
N ARG A 197 7.25 6.17 -8.54
CA ARG A 197 8.64 6.63 -8.58
C ARG A 197 8.78 7.87 -9.45
N ARG A 198 8.24 7.87 -10.67
CA ARG A 198 8.25 9.06 -11.52
C ARG A 198 7.64 10.27 -10.83
N LYS A 199 6.50 10.10 -10.15
CA LYS A 199 5.84 11.18 -9.43
C LYS A 199 6.73 11.73 -8.30
N ILE A 200 7.29 10.86 -7.46
CA ILE A 200 8.16 11.26 -6.35
C ILE A 200 9.44 11.91 -6.88
N ASP A 201 10.12 11.29 -7.85
CA ASP A 201 11.39 11.75 -8.40
C ASP A 201 11.25 13.07 -9.19
N SER A 202 10.06 13.38 -9.72
CA SER A 202 9.79 14.64 -10.43
C SER A 202 9.39 15.81 -9.51
N ALA A 203 9.06 15.55 -8.25
CA ALA A 203 8.68 16.58 -7.30
C ALA A 203 9.90 17.45 -6.91
N ALA A 204 9.70 18.74 -6.78
CA ALA A 204 10.77 19.67 -6.38
C ALA A 204 11.22 19.43 -4.94
N ASP A 205 10.28 19.10 -4.08
CA ASP A 205 10.46 18.75 -2.67
C ASP A 205 9.27 17.91 -2.18
N SER A 206 9.36 17.38 -0.97
CA SER A 206 8.28 16.59 -0.37
C SER A 206 7.00 17.40 -0.18
N ALA A 207 7.08 18.71 0.06
CA ALA A 207 5.91 19.57 0.27
C ALA A 207 5.11 19.79 -1.03
N SER A 208 5.74 19.69 -2.18
CA SER A 208 5.11 19.81 -3.52
C SER A 208 4.48 18.51 -4.00
N LEU A 209 4.69 17.38 -3.31
CA LEU A 209 4.06 16.11 -3.67
C LEU A 209 2.53 16.22 -3.53
N GLN A 210 1.83 15.98 -4.63
CA GLN A 210 0.38 15.87 -4.62
C GLN A 210 -0.03 14.57 -3.94
N GLU A 211 -0.79 14.68 -2.86
CA GLU A 211 -1.30 13.53 -2.13
C GLU A 211 -2.46 12.86 -2.86
N VAL A 212 -2.59 11.55 -2.68
CA VAL A 212 -3.72 10.78 -3.22
C VAL A 212 -4.73 10.46 -2.12
N VAL A 213 -6.01 10.53 -2.48
CA VAL A 213 -7.11 10.10 -1.62
C VAL A 213 -7.87 8.99 -2.35
N PRO A 214 -7.67 7.72 -1.98
CA PRO A 214 -8.42 6.63 -2.59
C PRO A 214 -9.91 6.69 -2.20
N PRO A 215 -10.79 6.03 -2.97
CA PRO A 215 -12.21 5.97 -2.64
C PRO A 215 -12.47 5.25 -1.32
N GLY A 216 -13.55 5.63 -0.65
CA GLY A 216 -14.05 5.08 0.61
C GLY A 216 -15.00 6.02 1.30
N GLY A 217 -15.60 5.57 2.40
CA GLY A 217 -16.54 6.35 3.21
C GLY A 217 -15.95 6.80 4.54
N ARG A 218 -16.37 7.99 5.00
CA ARG A 218 -16.19 8.43 6.39
C ARG A 218 -17.56 8.79 6.97
N PRO A 219 -18.01 8.17 8.08
CA PRO A 219 -17.26 7.19 8.89
C PRO A 219 -17.03 5.88 8.14
N TYR A 220 -15.89 5.22 8.42
CA TYR A 220 -15.55 3.94 7.79
C TYR A 220 -16.58 2.87 8.12
N LYS A 221 -16.71 1.92 7.19
CA LYS A 221 -17.53 0.72 7.36
C LYS A 221 -17.26 0.03 8.70
N THR A 222 -18.32 -0.31 9.42
CA THR A 222 -18.22 -1.18 10.60
C THR A 222 -17.80 -2.57 10.17
N PRO A 223 -16.67 -3.12 10.70
CA PRO A 223 -16.20 -4.43 10.28
C PRO A 223 -17.18 -5.51 10.72
N GLY A 224 -17.59 -6.36 9.78
CA GLY A 224 -18.45 -7.52 10.06
C GLY A 224 -17.70 -8.57 10.89
N LYS A 225 -18.41 -9.22 11.83
CA LYS A 225 -17.86 -10.37 12.55
C LYS A 225 -17.83 -11.60 11.64
N VAL A 226 -16.63 -12.17 11.44
CA VAL A 226 -16.46 -13.44 10.73
C VAL A 226 -16.75 -14.59 11.70
N PRO A 227 -17.81 -15.39 11.50
CA PRO A 227 -18.19 -16.45 12.44
C PRO A 227 -17.33 -17.72 12.32
N LEU A 228 -16.22 -17.67 11.60
CA LEU A 228 -15.32 -18.77 11.33
C LEU A 228 -14.03 -18.65 12.14
N ARG A 229 -13.60 -19.75 12.75
CA ARG A 229 -12.36 -19.82 13.55
C ARG A 229 -11.57 -21.06 13.16
N PRO A 230 -10.23 -20.98 13.01
CA PRO A 230 -9.41 -22.18 12.87
C PRO A 230 -9.31 -22.93 14.19
N THR A 231 -9.45 -24.23 14.14
CA THR A 231 -9.26 -25.12 15.30
C THR A 231 -8.20 -26.19 14.99
N GLY A 232 -7.59 -26.76 16.03
CA GLY A 232 -6.63 -27.85 15.90
C GLY A 232 -7.35 -29.21 15.83
N GLY A 233 -7.02 -30.01 14.80
CA GLY A 233 -7.51 -31.36 14.62
C GLY A 233 -6.67 -32.44 15.37
N ARG A 234 -6.94 -33.72 15.07
CA ARG A 234 -6.28 -34.87 15.71
C ARG A 234 -4.75 -34.91 15.56
N LYS A 235 -4.22 -34.36 14.46
CA LYS A 235 -2.77 -34.24 14.17
C LYS A 235 -2.03 -33.24 15.09
N CYS A 236 -2.73 -32.51 15.96
CA CYS A 236 -2.10 -31.51 16.82
C CYS A 236 -1.21 -32.16 17.86
N THR A 237 0.09 -31.85 17.82
CA THR A 237 1.11 -32.36 18.76
C THR A 237 1.25 -31.53 20.03
N GLY A 238 0.53 -30.41 20.15
CA GLY A 238 0.66 -29.51 21.30
C GLY A 238 1.89 -28.59 21.30
N CYS A 239 2.65 -28.51 20.19
CA CYS A 239 3.95 -27.81 20.09
C CYS A 239 3.95 -26.30 20.39
N GLY A 240 2.80 -25.67 20.56
CA GLY A 240 2.69 -24.24 20.95
C GLY A 240 2.98 -23.20 19.85
N VAL A 241 3.55 -23.54 18.69
CA VAL A 241 3.91 -22.57 17.62
C VAL A 241 2.74 -21.66 17.23
N CYS A 242 1.53 -22.19 17.12
CA CYS A 242 0.35 -21.38 16.80
C CYS A 242 -0.06 -20.42 17.93
N VAL A 243 0.21 -20.77 19.18
CA VAL A 243 0.02 -19.91 20.36
C VAL A 243 0.97 -18.71 20.27
N GLU A 244 2.26 -19.03 20.15
CA GLU A 244 3.33 -18.04 20.08
C GLU A 244 3.17 -17.08 18.90
N ARG A 245 2.79 -17.59 17.72
CA ARG A 245 2.69 -16.81 16.48
C ARG A 245 1.35 -16.12 16.26
N CYS A 246 0.38 -16.25 17.18
CA CYS A 246 -0.90 -15.58 17.06
C CYS A 246 -0.78 -14.06 17.29
N PRO A 247 -1.12 -13.20 16.34
CA PRO A 247 -0.96 -11.75 16.48
C PRO A 247 -1.87 -11.14 17.57
N VAL A 248 -2.95 -11.82 17.93
CA VAL A 248 -3.93 -11.34 18.91
C VAL A 248 -4.06 -12.29 20.11
N GLN A 249 -3.13 -13.24 20.27
CA GLN A 249 -3.11 -14.18 21.39
C GLN A 249 -4.45 -14.92 21.62
N ALA A 250 -5.12 -15.27 20.53
CA ALA A 250 -6.43 -15.94 20.56
C ALA A 250 -6.36 -17.45 20.82
N ILE A 251 -5.17 -18.03 21.07
CA ILE A 251 -4.99 -19.46 21.25
C ILE A 251 -4.42 -19.70 22.64
N PRO A 252 -5.18 -20.33 23.57
CA PRO A 252 -4.70 -20.59 24.93
C PRO A 252 -3.52 -21.57 24.93
N ALA A 253 -2.46 -21.27 25.71
CA ALA A 253 -1.25 -22.10 25.80
C ALA A 253 -1.54 -23.54 26.23
N GLY A 254 -2.35 -23.74 27.28
CA GLY A 254 -2.72 -25.07 27.76
C GLY A 254 -3.70 -25.84 26.86
N ARG A 255 -4.30 -25.19 25.86
CA ARG A 255 -5.31 -25.79 24.97
C ARG A 255 -5.10 -25.38 23.52
N PRO A 256 -3.96 -25.70 22.89
CA PRO A 256 -3.59 -25.20 21.55
C PRO A 256 -4.50 -25.69 20.41
N ARG A 257 -5.41 -26.61 20.65
CA ARG A 257 -6.45 -27.00 19.69
C ARG A 257 -7.62 -26.03 19.66
N GLN A 258 -7.85 -25.28 20.73
CA GLN A 258 -8.93 -24.30 20.84
C GLN A 258 -8.53 -22.94 20.25
N THR A 259 -9.52 -22.09 20.04
CA THR A 259 -9.35 -20.70 19.63
C THR A 259 -10.43 -19.86 20.31
N ASP A 260 -10.01 -18.83 21.01
CA ASP A 260 -10.89 -17.87 21.65
C ASP A 260 -11.66 -17.06 20.56
N PRO A 261 -13.00 -17.18 20.52
CA PRO A 261 -13.80 -16.50 19.49
C PRO A 261 -13.87 -14.98 19.69
N GLN A 262 -13.61 -14.46 20.87
CA GLN A 262 -13.64 -13.04 21.14
C GLN A 262 -12.37 -12.33 20.66
N LYS A 263 -11.23 -13.00 20.74
CA LYS A 263 -9.93 -12.46 20.32
C LYS A 263 -9.59 -12.73 18.85
N CYS A 264 -10.12 -13.82 18.28
CA CYS A 264 -9.70 -14.30 16.96
C CYS A 264 -10.19 -13.39 15.82
N ILE A 265 -9.26 -12.82 15.06
CA ILE A 265 -9.52 -12.01 13.85
C ILE A 265 -9.59 -12.83 12.55
N ALA A 266 -9.67 -14.16 12.64
CA ALA A 266 -9.76 -15.10 11.52
C ALA A 266 -8.64 -14.95 10.44
N CYS A 267 -7.48 -14.45 10.80
CA CYS A 267 -6.38 -14.11 9.89
C CYS A 267 -5.67 -15.31 9.23
N GLY A 268 -5.88 -16.53 9.73
CA GLY A 268 -5.24 -17.75 9.19
C GLY A 268 -3.79 -17.98 9.62
N ARG A 269 -3.14 -17.09 10.41
CA ARG A 269 -1.73 -17.24 10.83
C ARG A 269 -1.43 -18.61 11.43
N CYS A 270 -2.27 -19.07 12.35
CA CYS A 270 -2.10 -20.36 13.01
C CYS A 270 -2.20 -21.57 12.07
N ILE A 271 -2.76 -21.42 10.89
CA ILE A 271 -2.83 -22.46 9.85
C ILE A 271 -1.48 -22.58 9.14
N VAL A 272 -0.94 -21.45 8.66
CA VAL A 272 0.28 -21.46 7.85
C VAL A 272 1.54 -21.73 8.66
N VAL A 273 1.53 -21.47 9.97
CA VAL A 273 2.69 -21.73 10.86
C VAL A 273 2.64 -23.11 11.53
N CYS A 274 1.57 -23.89 11.34
CA CYS A 274 1.44 -25.19 12.00
C CYS A 274 2.31 -26.26 11.31
N PRO A 275 3.39 -26.76 11.93
CA PRO A 275 4.28 -27.73 11.29
C PRO A 275 3.55 -29.08 11.04
N ALA A 276 2.63 -29.47 11.92
CA ALA A 276 1.83 -30.67 11.77
C ALA A 276 0.60 -30.49 10.83
N ARG A 277 0.40 -29.30 10.24
CA ARG A 277 -0.79 -28.94 9.42
C ARG A 277 -2.12 -29.33 10.09
N ALA A 278 -2.14 -29.23 11.43
CA ALA A 278 -3.28 -29.66 12.25
C ALA A 278 -4.37 -28.60 12.35
N ARG A 279 -4.04 -27.31 12.15
CA ARG A 279 -5.02 -26.23 12.27
C ARG A 279 -5.70 -25.95 10.94
N ARG A 280 -7.02 -25.72 10.97
CA ARG A 280 -7.82 -25.43 9.77
C ARG A 280 -9.13 -24.75 10.12
N PHE A 281 -9.71 -24.04 9.18
CA PHE A 281 -11.13 -23.73 9.17
C PHE A 281 -11.91 -25.01 8.84
N GLY A 282 -13.05 -25.25 9.48
CA GLY A 282 -13.82 -26.48 9.27
C GLY A 282 -15.24 -26.38 9.81
N GLY A 283 -15.96 -27.55 9.77
CA GLY A 283 -17.35 -27.64 10.16
C GLY A 283 -18.35 -27.37 9.03
N LEU A 284 -19.64 -27.58 9.31
CA LEU A 284 -20.71 -27.46 8.31
C LEU A 284 -20.85 -26.02 7.84
N LEU A 285 -20.84 -25.05 8.76
CA LEU A 285 -20.92 -23.63 8.45
C LEU A 285 -19.81 -23.20 7.46
N TYR A 286 -18.56 -23.62 7.71
CA TYR A 286 -17.46 -23.35 6.79
C TYR A 286 -17.72 -23.91 5.38
N LYS A 287 -18.25 -25.14 5.27
CA LYS A 287 -18.54 -25.75 3.97
C LYS A 287 -19.59 -24.96 3.19
N ILE A 288 -20.66 -24.53 3.87
CA ILE A 288 -21.75 -23.75 3.26
C ILE A 288 -21.25 -22.38 2.81
N VAL A 289 -20.60 -21.64 3.74
CA VAL A 289 -20.09 -20.29 3.45
C VAL A 289 -19.03 -20.33 2.36
N ARG A 290 -18.12 -21.31 2.38
CA ARG A 290 -17.12 -21.51 1.33
C ARG A 290 -17.74 -21.66 -0.05
N ARG A 291 -18.77 -22.52 -0.22
CA ARG A 291 -19.45 -22.72 -1.53
C ARG A 291 -20.01 -21.40 -2.06
N LYS A 292 -20.74 -20.66 -1.21
CA LYS A 292 -21.33 -19.37 -1.59
C LYS A 292 -20.24 -18.34 -1.92
N PHE A 293 -19.21 -18.24 -1.09
CA PHE A 293 -18.13 -17.28 -1.26
C PHE A 293 -17.31 -17.54 -2.54
N VAL A 294 -16.92 -18.80 -2.79
CA VAL A 294 -16.20 -19.18 -4.01
C VAL A 294 -17.04 -18.88 -5.24
N LYS A 295 -18.33 -19.24 -5.25
CA LYS A 295 -19.22 -18.91 -6.38
C LYS A 295 -19.30 -17.41 -6.65
N ALA A 296 -19.35 -16.58 -5.61
CA ALA A 296 -19.52 -15.13 -5.74
C ALA A 296 -18.22 -14.39 -6.13
N TYR A 297 -17.05 -14.90 -5.73
CA TYR A 297 -15.81 -14.13 -5.78
C TYR A 297 -14.64 -14.81 -6.51
N SER A 298 -14.92 -15.83 -7.35
CA SER A 298 -13.86 -16.50 -8.15
C SER A 298 -13.44 -15.74 -9.40
N VAL A 299 -14.27 -14.82 -9.90
CA VAL A 299 -13.90 -13.99 -11.05
C VAL A 299 -12.71 -13.13 -10.71
N ARG A 300 -11.67 -13.16 -11.56
CA ARG A 300 -10.44 -12.37 -11.37
C ARG A 300 -10.78 -10.89 -11.33
N LYS A 301 -10.33 -10.20 -10.28
CA LYS A 301 -10.28 -8.75 -10.20
C LYS A 301 -8.85 -8.27 -10.46
N GLU A 302 -8.74 -7.13 -11.10
CA GLU A 302 -7.48 -6.43 -11.29
C GLU A 302 -7.19 -5.50 -10.09
N PRO A 303 -5.94 -5.08 -9.89
CA PRO A 303 -5.61 -4.14 -8.82
C PRO A 303 -6.14 -2.74 -9.14
N ASP A 304 -6.59 -2.02 -8.11
CA ASP A 304 -6.89 -0.60 -8.19
C ASP A 304 -5.64 0.20 -7.79
N ILE A 305 -5.29 1.21 -8.60
CA ILE A 305 -4.06 1.99 -8.48
C ILE A 305 -4.40 3.47 -8.52
N TYR A 306 -3.86 4.24 -7.57
CA TYR A 306 -4.01 5.68 -7.41
C TYR A 306 -2.62 6.32 -7.29
N VAL A 307 -2.25 7.19 -8.25
CA VAL A 307 -0.94 7.85 -8.30
C VAL A 307 -1.06 9.32 -8.64
#